data_98d72dbb20a04a94fceadf4283f6aab4
#
_entry.id   98d72dbb20a04a94fceadf4283f6aab4
#
_cell.length_a   1.000
_cell.length_b   1.000
_cell.length_c   1.000
_cell.angle_alpha   90.00
_cell.angle_beta   90.00
_cell.angle_gamma   90.00
#
_symmetry.space_group_name_H-M   'P 1'
#
loop_
_entity.id
_entity.type
_entity.pdbx_description
1 polymer ?
#
loop_
_entity_poly.entity_id
_entity_poly.type
_entity_poly.pdbx_seq_one_letter_code
_entity_poly.pdbx_strand_id
1 'polypeptide(L)'
;MEAGSATVVLVGIVASMVSLSAVVIGVSQVLHLTQRLQSAADLASLAASDVSLGVASGQPCVIARAILARATDYRVSCELLESDATIKLSTQWWGIALSRTSKAGPHPTPPWSDRVHTR
;
A
#
# COMPACT_ATOMS: atom_id res chain seq x y z
N MET A 1 53.62 -12.36 -16.04
CA MET A 1 52.31 -12.80 -16.58
C MET A 1 51.21 -12.98 -15.53
N GLU A 2 51.51 -12.80 -14.29
CA GLU A 2 50.49 -13.00 -13.23
C GLU A 2 49.70 -11.72 -12.89
N ALA A 3 50.16 -10.54 -13.28
CA ALA A 3 49.45 -9.27 -13.02
C ALA A 3 48.10 -9.14 -13.77
N GLY A 4 47.94 -9.84 -14.90
CA GLY A 4 46.69 -9.78 -15.68
C GLY A 4 45.53 -10.56 -15.04
N SER A 5 45.83 -11.65 -14.33
CA SER A 5 44.82 -12.49 -13.68
C SER A 5 44.18 -11.79 -12.47
N ALA A 6 44.97 -11.08 -11.68
CA ALA A 6 44.49 -10.34 -10.50
C ALA A 6 43.58 -9.19 -10.91
N THR A 7 43.87 -8.50 -12.01
CA THR A 7 43.03 -7.40 -12.51
C THR A 7 41.65 -7.89 -12.96
N VAL A 8 41.58 -9.03 -13.65
CA VAL A 8 40.33 -9.63 -14.09
C VAL A 8 39.44 -10.02 -12.89
N VAL A 9 40.05 -10.64 -11.88
CA VAL A 9 39.34 -11.00 -10.64
C VAL A 9 38.81 -9.76 -9.92
N LEU A 10 39.60 -8.71 -9.84
CA LEU A 10 39.21 -7.45 -9.20
C LEU A 10 38.07 -6.77 -9.90
N VAL A 11 38.10 -6.69 -11.23
CA VAL A 11 37.02 -6.17 -12.06
C VAL A 11 35.74 -7.01 -11.90
N GLY A 12 35.88 -8.33 -11.84
CA GLY A 12 34.74 -9.23 -11.60
C GLY A 12 34.06 -9.00 -10.25
N ILE A 13 34.83 -8.79 -9.20
CA ILE A 13 34.30 -8.49 -7.85
C ILE A 13 33.59 -7.15 -7.85
N VAL A 14 34.19 -6.10 -8.43
CA VAL A 14 33.56 -4.78 -8.49
C VAL A 14 32.26 -4.82 -9.31
N ALA A 15 32.26 -5.50 -10.45
CA ALA A 15 31.07 -5.64 -11.28
C ALA A 15 29.94 -6.38 -10.55
N SER A 16 30.27 -7.43 -9.79
CA SER A 16 29.27 -8.16 -9.00
C SER A 16 28.69 -7.32 -7.86
N MET A 17 29.49 -6.52 -7.17
CA MET A 17 29.02 -5.59 -6.14
C MET A 17 28.09 -4.53 -6.69
N VAL A 18 28.41 -3.94 -7.84
CA VAL A 18 27.58 -2.93 -8.51
C VAL A 18 26.24 -3.54 -8.92
N SER A 19 26.26 -4.74 -9.50
CA SER A 19 25.04 -5.44 -9.91
C SER A 19 24.13 -5.75 -8.72
N LEU A 20 24.70 -6.21 -7.62
CA LEU A 20 23.95 -6.51 -6.39
C LEU A 20 23.32 -5.25 -5.80
N SER A 21 24.07 -4.14 -5.78
CA SER A 21 23.56 -2.85 -5.30
C SER A 21 22.38 -2.34 -6.14
N ALA A 22 22.43 -2.49 -7.44
CA ALA A 22 21.34 -2.10 -8.34
C ALA A 22 20.04 -2.88 -8.05
N VAL A 23 20.15 -4.19 -7.79
CA VAL A 23 18.99 -5.02 -7.42
C VAL A 23 18.39 -4.57 -6.08
N VAL A 24 19.21 -4.32 -5.07
CA VAL A 24 18.73 -3.87 -3.76
C VAL A 24 18.00 -2.54 -3.84
N ILE A 25 18.52 -1.59 -4.62
CA ILE A 25 17.86 -0.29 -4.84
C ILE A 25 16.51 -0.48 -5.51
N GLY A 26 16.42 -1.32 -6.55
CA GLY A 26 15.17 -1.60 -7.24
C GLY A 26 14.10 -2.18 -6.33
N VAL A 27 14.45 -3.17 -5.51
CA VAL A 27 13.53 -3.78 -4.54
C VAL A 27 13.07 -2.77 -3.49
N SER A 28 13.97 -1.92 -2.99
CA SER A 28 13.65 -0.90 -2.01
C SER A 28 12.61 0.10 -2.53
N GLN A 29 12.72 0.51 -3.78
CA GLN A 29 11.74 1.42 -4.41
C GLN A 29 10.33 0.81 -4.48
N VAL A 30 10.23 -0.47 -4.85
CA VAL A 30 8.93 -1.18 -4.89
C VAL A 30 8.31 -1.27 -3.49
N LEU A 31 9.11 -1.58 -2.48
CA LEU A 31 8.65 -1.63 -1.09
C LEU A 31 8.14 -0.27 -0.61
N HIS A 32 8.86 0.80 -0.87
CA HIS A 32 8.42 2.16 -0.52
C HIS A 32 7.12 2.57 -1.21
N LEU A 33 6.99 2.27 -2.50
CA LEU A 33 5.77 2.54 -3.25
C LEU A 33 4.59 1.76 -2.68
N THR A 34 4.79 0.49 -2.37
CA THR A 34 3.77 -0.39 -1.77
C THR A 34 3.30 0.13 -0.41
N GLN A 35 4.22 0.59 0.44
CA GLN A 35 3.89 1.17 1.74
C GLN A 35 3.12 2.48 1.61
N ARG A 36 3.47 3.34 0.65
CA ARG A 36 2.73 4.57 0.37
C ARG A 36 1.31 4.29 -0.10
N LEU A 37 1.14 3.31 -1.00
CA LEU A 37 -0.18 2.87 -1.45
C LEU A 37 -1.03 2.36 -0.27
N GLN A 38 -0.46 1.55 0.59
CA GLN A 38 -1.16 1.02 1.76
C GLN A 38 -1.60 2.14 2.71
N SER A 39 -0.68 3.03 3.07
CA SER A 39 -1.00 4.16 3.96
C SER A 39 -2.08 5.08 3.38
N ALA A 40 -2.03 5.35 2.08
CA ALA A 40 -3.05 6.16 1.41
C ALA A 40 -4.42 5.46 1.40
N ALA A 41 -4.46 4.14 1.15
CA ALA A 41 -5.68 3.36 1.19
C ALA A 41 -6.27 3.32 2.60
N ASP A 42 -5.45 3.16 3.63
CA ASP A 42 -5.87 3.11 5.03
C ASP A 42 -6.48 4.45 5.47
N LEU A 43 -5.81 5.56 5.16
CA LEU A 43 -6.34 6.90 5.46
C LEU A 43 -7.68 7.17 4.73
N ALA A 44 -7.77 6.79 3.46
CA ALA A 44 -8.98 6.99 2.69
C ALA A 44 -10.14 6.13 3.22
N SER A 45 -9.88 4.88 3.61
CA SER A 45 -10.89 3.99 4.16
C SER A 45 -11.39 4.45 5.53
N LEU A 46 -10.50 4.94 6.40
CA LEU A 46 -10.85 5.52 7.69
C LEU A 46 -11.73 6.75 7.51
N ALA A 47 -11.35 7.68 6.63
CA ALA A 47 -12.14 8.87 6.36
C ALA A 47 -13.51 8.53 5.77
N ALA A 48 -13.60 7.52 4.92
CA ALA A 48 -14.86 7.06 4.37
C ALA A 48 -15.75 6.41 5.44
N SER A 49 -15.18 5.66 6.37
CA SER A 49 -15.92 5.06 7.46
C SER A 49 -16.45 6.10 8.45
N ASP A 50 -15.71 7.15 8.77
CA ASP A 50 -16.15 8.26 9.62
C ASP A 50 -17.38 8.95 9.03
N VAL A 51 -17.43 9.11 7.73
CA VAL A 51 -18.61 9.67 7.03
C VAL A 51 -19.78 8.67 7.05
N SER A 52 -19.52 7.37 6.83
CA SER A 52 -20.57 6.35 6.85
C SER A 52 -21.20 6.17 8.23
N LEU A 53 -20.44 6.41 9.29
CA LEU A 53 -20.89 6.36 10.69
C LEU A 53 -21.54 7.69 11.15
N GLY A 54 -21.57 8.72 10.30
CA GLY A 54 -22.16 10.02 10.63
C GLY A 54 -21.29 10.92 11.50
N VAL A 55 -20.03 10.57 11.71
CA VAL A 55 -19.06 11.39 12.47
C VAL A 55 -18.65 12.61 11.64
N ALA A 56 -18.54 12.44 10.34
CA ALA A 56 -18.24 13.53 9.40
C ALA A 56 -19.35 13.66 8.34
N SER A 57 -19.56 14.87 7.84
CA SER A 57 -20.53 15.12 6.78
C SER A 57 -19.92 14.88 5.39
N GLY A 58 -20.71 14.34 4.48
CA GLY A 58 -20.33 14.15 3.08
C GLY A 58 -20.69 12.77 2.53
N GLN A 59 -20.17 12.47 1.35
CA GLN A 59 -20.28 11.13 0.77
C GLN A 59 -18.96 10.39 0.98
N PRO A 60 -18.95 9.18 1.55
CA PRO A 60 -17.74 8.46 1.91
C PRO A 60 -16.74 8.32 0.77
N CYS A 61 -17.20 7.89 -0.40
CA CYS A 61 -16.31 7.72 -1.56
C CYS A 61 -15.81 9.02 -2.17
N VAL A 62 -16.52 10.12 -2.00
CA VAL A 62 -16.08 11.46 -2.46
C VAL A 62 -14.94 11.95 -1.58
N ILE A 63 -15.06 11.80 -0.26
CA ILE A 63 -14.01 12.17 0.70
C ILE A 63 -12.77 11.31 0.49
N ALA A 64 -12.93 10.00 0.33
CA ALA A 64 -11.81 9.10 0.05
C ALA A 64 -11.05 9.51 -1.21
N ARG A 65 -11.75 9.80 -2.30
CA ARG A 65 -11.14 10.26 -3.56
C ARG A 65 -10.44 11.61 -3.41
N ALA A 66 -11.01 12.54 -2.65
CA ALA A 66 -10.41 13.85 -2.39
C ALA A 66 -9.08 13.74 -1.63
N ILE A 67 -8.98 12.82 -0.67
CA ILE A 67 -7.76 12.53 0.06
C ILE A 67 -6.71 11.91 -0.89
N LEU A 68 -7.12 10.95 -1.72
CA LEU A 68 -6.24 10.25 -2.63
C LEU A 68 -5.78 11.10 -3.82
N ALA A 69 -6.58 12.09 -4.25
CA ALA A 69 -6.20 13.03 -5.30
C ALA A 69 -4.95 13.86 -4.94
N ARG A 70 -4.66 14.00 -3.65
CA ARG A 70 -3.44 14.68 -3.16
C ARG A 70 -2.21 13.77 -3.17
N ALA A 71 -2.38 12.48 -3.35
CA ALA A 71 -1.33 11.49 -3.16
C ALA A 71 -0.71 10.95 -4.46
N THR A 72 -1.08 11.48 -5.62
CA THR A 72 -0.60 11.10 -6.98
C THR A 72 -1.48 10.11 -7.76
N ASP A 73 -1.10 9.86 -9.01
CA ASP A 73 -1.74 9.12 -10.11
C ASP A 73 -2.12 7.66 -9.80
N TYR A 74 -2.98 7.44 -8.82
CA TYR A 74 -3.52 6.12 -8.54
C TYR A 74 -4.92 5.94 -9.14
N ARG A 75 -5.19 4.76 -9.68
CA ARG A 75 -6.56 4.35 -9.96
C ARG A 75 -7.23 3.96 -8.65
N VAL A 76 -8.34 4.60 -8.36
CA VAL A 76 -9.08 4.41 -7.12
C VAL A 76 -10.43 3.77 -7.43
N SER A 77 -10.72 2.64 -6.83
CA SER A 77 -12.08 2.11 -6.74
C SER A 77 -12.53 2.13 -5.27
N CYS A 78 -13.73 2.63 -5.05
CA CYS A 78 -14.35 2.73 -3.73
C CYS A 78 -15.66 1.97 -3.77
N GLU A 79 -15.84 1.08 -2.84
CA GLU A 79 -17.02 0.24 -2.70
C GLU A 79 -17.55 0.37 -1.27
N LEU A 80 -18.83 0.68 -1.15
CA LEU A 80 -19.51 0.78 0.14
C LEU A 80 -20.48 -0.39 0.26
N LEU A 81 -20.31 -1.19 1.31
CA LEU A 81 -21.20 -2.27 1.69
C LEU A 81 -21.69 -1.99 3.11
N GLU A 82 -22.96 -1.55 3.21
CA GLU A 82 -23.59 -1.13 4.48
C GLU A 82 -22.78 -0.04 5.19
N SER A 83 -22.05 -0.38 6.23
CA SER A 83 -21.20 0.54 7.01
C SER A 83 -19.69 0.37 6.72
N ASP A 84 -19.34 -0.57 5.86
CA ASP A 84 -17.95 -0.87 5.52
C ASP A 84 -17.53 -0.12 4.25
N ALA A 85 -16.42 0.60 4.33
CA ALA A 85 -15.79 1.24 3.18
C ALA A 85 -14.56 0.43 2.74
N THR A 86 -14.59 -0.06 1.50
CA THR A 86 -13.47 -0.76 0.89
C THR A 86 -12.85 0.11 -0.18
N ILE A 87 -11.58 0.45 -0.01
CA ILE A 87 -10.80 1.25 -0.95
C ILE A 87 -9.75 0.36 -1.61
N LYS A 88 -9.78 0.29 -2.92
CA LYS A 88 -8.77 -0.39 -3.71
C LYS A 88 -8.00 0.62 -4.52
N LEU A 89 -6.69 0.66 -4.31
CA LEU A 89 -5.74 1.48 -5.06
C LEU A 89 -4.93 0.59 -6.00
N SER A 90 -4.74 1.06 -7.22
CA SER A 90 -3.87 0.40 -8.19
C SER A 90 -3.00 1.42 -8.91
N THR A 91 -1.76 1.06 -9.14
CA THR A 91 -0.80 1.82 -9.95
C THR A 91 0.02 0.86 -10.80
N GLN A 92 0.68 1.39 -11.81
CA GLN A 92 1.64 0.63 -12.62
C GLN A 92 3.03 1.21 -12.43
N TRP A 93 3.99 0.33 -12.20
CA TRP A 93 5.39 0.64 -12.12
C TRP A 93 6.18 -0.27 -13.04
N TRP A 94 6.81 0.31 -14.07
CA TRP A 94 7.57 -0.43 -15.09
C TRP A 94 6.79 -1.61 -15.71
N GLY A 95 5.50 -1.42 -16.00
CA GLY A 95 4.63 -2.46 -16.54
C GLY A 95 4.12 -3.50 -15.52
N ILE A 96 4.54 -3.39 -14.25
CA ILE A 96 4.05 -4.23 -13.16
C ILE A 96 2.87 -3.53 -12.49
N ALA A 97 1.71 -4.20 -12.43
CA ALA A 97 0.55 -3.70 -11.73
C ALA A 97 0.70 -3.95 -10.21
N LEU A 98 0.68 -2.87 -9.44
CA LEU A 98 0.67 -2.91 -7.99
C LEU A 98 -0.71 -2.49 -7.49
N SER A 99 -1.32 -3.29 -6.63
CA SER A 99 -2.61 -2.97 -6.03
C SER A 99 -2.62 -3.23 -4.53
N ARG A 100 -3.34 -2.38 -3.80
CA ARG A 100 -3.59 -2.54 -2.37
C ARG A 100 -5.05 -2.26 -2.08
N THR A 101 -5.60 -3.01 -1.14
CA THR A 101 -6.97 -2.86 -0.70
C THR A 101 -6.98 -2.62 0.80
N SER A 102 -7.71 -1.62 1.22
CA SER A 102 -7.98 -1.36 2.64
C SER A 102 -9.48 -1.33 2.88
N LYS A 103 -9.89 -1.86 4.01
CA LYS A 103 -11.27 -1.91 4.44
C LYS A 103 -11.37 -1.31 5.83
N ALA A 104 -12.27 -0.36 6.01
CA ALA A 104 -12.61 0.20 7.32
C ALA A 104 -14.13 0.14 7.52
N GLY A 105 -14.51 -0.18 8.74
CA GLY A 105 -15.90 -0.29 9.15
C GLY A 105 -15.97 -0.71 10.61
N PRO A 106 -17.18 -0.82 11.19
CA PRO A 106 -17.34 -1.33 12.54
C PRO A 106 -16.77 -2.74 12.61
N HIS A 107 -15.95 -2.99 13.64
CA HIS A 107 -15.38 -4.32 13.87
C HIS A 107 -16.52 -5.35 13.96
N PRO A 108 -16.44 -6.46 13.21
CA PRO A 108 -17.31 -7.59 13.49
C PRO A 108 -17.08 -7.96 14.96
N THR A 109 -18.15 -7.97 15.73
CA THR A 109 -18.08 -8.40 17.13
C THR A 109 -17.42 -9.78 17.17
N PRO A 110 -16.29 -9.94 17.85
CA PRO A 110 -15.66 -11.24 17.92
C PRO A 110 -16.62 -12.25 18.58
N PRO A 111 -16.64 -13.50 18.16
CA PRO A 111 -17.62 -14.51 18.63
C PRO A 111 -17.61 -14.76 20.13
N TRP A 112 -16.64 -14.20 20.85
CA TRP A 112 -16.58 -14.26 22.33
C TRP A 112 -17.25 -13.06 23.02
N SER A 113 -17.56 -11.97 22.31
CA SER A 113 -18.19 -10.78 22.90
C SER A 113 -19.63 -11.04 23.36
N ASP A 114 -20.34 -11.96 22.71
CA ASP A 114 -21.70 -12.34 23.07
C ASP A 114 -21.78 -13.11 24.41
N ARG A 115 -20.65 -13.62 24.90
CA ARG A 115 -20.60 -14.36 26.15
C ARG A 115 -20.52 -13.45 27.42
N VAL A 116 -20.23 -12.17 27.23
CA VAL A 116 -20.06 -11.23 28.33
C VAL A 116 -21.40 -10.61 28.77
N HIS A 117 -22.41 -10.63 27.92
CA HIS A 117 -23.72 -10.02 28.14
C HIS A 117 -24.78 -10.96 28.75
N THR A 118 -24.45 -12.21 29.01
CA THR A 118 -25.37 -13.22 29.58
C THR A 118 -25.10 -13.54 31.08
N ARG A 119 -24.63 -12.55 31.84
CA ARG A 119 -24.54 -12.68 33.28
C ARG A 119 -25.25 -11.56 34.01
#